data_b282f31f1917d6869d49e41f431f6392
#
_entry.id   b282f31f1917d6869d49e41f431f6392
#
_cell.length_a   1.000
_cell.length_b   1.000
_cell.length_c   1.000
_cell.angle_alpha   90.00
_cell.angle_beta   90.00
_cell.angle_gamma   90.00
#
_symmetry.space_group_name_H-M   'P 1'
#
loop_
_entity.id
_entity.type
_entity.pdbx_description
1 polymer ?
#
loop_
_entity_poly.entity_id
_entity_poly.type
_entity_poly.pdbx_seq_one_letter_code
_entity_poly.pdbx_strand_id
1 'polypeptide(L)'
;MDKFNTKKVTEQLIQGIRDWFEKNGKGCNACVGLSGGKDSTIVCKLCVEALGADRVIAVGIPDKGQNLHEADEIAKWMGVDFRVVNIGSITDAIKHETYYGGNVRLSEQAEQNIPPRVRMLILYAISQSNNGRVVGTCNASENYIGYFTKYGDGASDFEPIAELTVHELYQIGDELGIPKKWTYKTPDDGLPHSLPDDE
;
A
#
# COMPACT_ATOMS: atom_id res chain seq x y z
N MET A 1 -22.94 -4.75 21.84
CA MET A 1 -21.88 -4.34 20.91
C MET A 1 -22.40 -3.12 20.16
N ASP A 2 -21.75 -1.98 20.29
CA ASP A 2 -22.12 -0.81 19.50
C ASP A 2 -21.89 -1.15 18.03
N LYS A 3 -22.89 -0.85 17.20
CA LYS A 3 -22.83 -1.09 15.76
C LYS A 3 -21.73 -0.20 15.18
N PHE A 4 -20.83 -0.78 14.37
CA PHE A 4 -19.77 -0.03 13.67
C PHE A 4 -20.38 1.15 12.90
N ASN A 5 -19.98 2.36 13.26
CA ASN A 5 -20.49 3.57 12.64
C ASN A 5 -19.52 4.02 11.54
N THR A 6 -19.72 3.51 10.35
CA THR A 6 -18.85 3.70 9.18
C THR A 6 -18.55 5.17 8.91
N LYS A 7 -19.59 6.01 8.85
CA LYS A 7 -19.43 7.45 8.59
C LYS A 7 -18.53 8.13 9.60
N LYS A 8 -18.83 7.90 10.90
CA LYS A 8 -18.03 8.49 11.99
C LYS A 8 -16.57 8.03 11.95
N VAL A 9 -16.35 6.73 11.71
CA VAL A 9 -15.00 6.17 11.63
C VAL A 9 -14.26 6.75 10.41
N THR A 10 -14.89 6.83 9.26
CA THR A 10 -14.30 7.45 8.05
C THR A 10 -13.89 8.91 8.31
N GLU A 11 -14.77 9.70 8.94
CA GLU A 11 -14.46 11.09 9.32
C GLU A 11 -13.28 11.16 10.30
N GLN A 12 -13.21 10.25 11.27
CA GLN A 12 -12.11 10.16 12.24
C GLN A 12 -10.78 9.77 11.56
N LEU A 13 -10.78 8.86 10.60
CA LEU A 13 -9.59 8.49 9.83
C LEU A 13 -9.07 9.67 9.01
N ILE A 14 -9.95 10.36 8.30
CA ILE A 14 -9.60 11.56 7.52
C ILE A 14 -9.01 12.63 8.43
N GLN A 15 -9.63 12.89 9.57
CA GLN A 15 -9.11 13.86 10.53
C GLN A 15 -7.80 13.40 11.16
N GLY A 16 -7.66 12.11 11.49
CA GLY A 16 -6.44 11.54 12.03
C GLY A 16 -5.25 11.68 11.06
N ILE A 17 -5.48 11.49 9.75
CA ILE A 17 -4.46 11.74 8.73
C ILE A 17 -4.04 13.22 8.71
N ARG A 18 -5.00 14.15 8.74
CA ARG A 18 -4.70 15.60 8.79
C ARG A 18 -3.85 15.95 10.00
N ASP A 19 -4.25 15.50 11.18
CA ASP A 19 -3.57 15.77 12.44
C ASP A 19 -2.16 15.17 12.47
N TRP A 20 -2.02 13.95 11.93
CA TRP A 20 -0.72 13.31 11.84
C TRP A 20 0.23 14.08 10.94
N PHE A 21 -0.21 14.49 9.75
CA PHE A 21 0.61 15.27 8.82
C PHE A 21 0.93 16.66 9.37
N GLU A 22 -0.01 17.33 10.03
CA GLU A 22 0.27 18.62 10.66
C GLU A 22 1.37 18.53 11.72
N LYS A 23 1.40 17.42 12.48
CA LYS A 23 2.37 17.20 13.55
C LYS A 23 3.71 16.68 13.06
N ASN A 24 3.72 15.74 12.11
CA ASN A 24 4.91 14.95 11.76
C ASN A 24 5.43 15.23 10.34
N GLY A 25 4.69 15.98 9.52
CA GLY A 25 5.02 16.25 8.14
C GLY A 25 4.27 17.42 7.57
N LYS A 26 4.27 18.57 8.27
CA LYS A 26 3.58 19.78 7.82
C LYS A 26 4.02 20.17 6.40
N GLY A 27 3.05 20.24 5.49
CA GLY A 27 3.32 20.52 4.08
C GLY A 27 3.95 19.36 3.29
N CYS A 28 4.17 18.19 3.90
CA CYS A 28 4.63 17.01 3.18
C CYS A 28 3.53 16.36 2.36
N ASN A 29 3.94 15.64 1.31
CA ASN A 29 3.07 14.81 0.49
C ASN A 29 2.86 13.43 1.13
N ALA A 30 1.71 12.80 0.92
CA ALA A 30 1.50 11.39 1.20
C ALA A 30 2.02 10.57 0.01
N CYS A 31 2.95 9.63 0.28
CA CYS A 31 3.45 8.69 -0.72
C CYS A 31 2.84 7.31 -0.44
N VAL A 32 2.02 6.81 -1.35
CA VAL A 32 1.24 5.58 -1.16
C VAL A 32 1.59 4.57 -2.24
N GLY A 33 1.94 3.35 -1.85
CA GLY A 33 2.05 2.23 -2.79
C GLY A 33 0.65 1.84 -3.28
N LEU A 34 0.37 2.02 -4.57
CA LEU A 34 -0.92 1.71 -5.17
C LEU A 34 -0.80 0.45 -6.04
N SER A 35 -1.25 -0.68 -5.51
CA SER A 35 -1.22 -1.96 -6.20
C SER A 35 -2.45 -2.23 -7.08
N GLY A 36 -3.54 -1.51 -6.85
CA GLY A 36 -4.87 -1.80 -7.37
C GLY A 36 -5.70 -2.71 -6.44
N GLY A 37 -5.15 -3.14 -5.31
CA GLY A 37 -5.86 -3.85 -4.25
C GLY A 37 -6.73 -2.91 -3.41
N LYS A 38 -7.72 -3.48 -2.67
CA LYS A 38 -8.69 -2.71 -1.88
C LYS A 38 -8.03 -1.78 -0.85
N ASP A 39 -7.06 -2.31 -0.10
CA ASP A 39 -6.44 -1.59 1.03
C ASP A 39 -5.65 -0.38 0.55
N SER A 40 -4.78 -0.56 -0.45
CA SER A 40 -4.02 0.54 -1.05
C SER A 40 -4.93 1.59 -1.69
N THR A 41 -6.06 1.17 -2.27
CA THR A 41 -7.07 2.06 -2.86
C THR A 41 -7.78 2.89 -1.79
N ILE A 42 -8.19 2.25 -0.68
CA ILE A 42 -8.85 2.92 0.45
C ILE A 42 -7.90 3.92 1.11
N VAL A 43 -6.65 3.52 1.39
CA VAL A 43 -5.65 4.41 1.98
C VAL A 43 -5.35 5.60 1.08
N CYS A 44 -5.16 5.37 -0.21
CA CYS A 44 -4.94 6.45 -1.18
C CYS A 44 -6.12 7.43 -1.20
N LYS A 45 -7.36 6.92 -1.23
CA LYS A 45 -8.57 7.75 -1.18
C LYS A 45 -8.71 8.52 0.13
N LEU A 46 -8.43 7.91 1.28
CA LEU A 46 -8.41 8.60 2.58
C LEU A 46 -7.39 9.75 2.60
N CYS A 47 -6.21 9.53 2.02
CA CYS A 47 -5.20 10.58 1.89
C CYS A 47 -5.68 11.72 0.98
N VAL A 48 -6.36 11.42 -0.13
CA VAL A 48 -6.97 12.45 -1.01
C VAL A 48 -8.02 13.27 -0.26
N GLU A 49 -8.91 12.63 0.50
CA GLU A 49 -9.92 13.34 1.31
C GLU A 49 -9.33 14.18 2.44
N ALA A 50 -8.20 13.72 2.97
CA ALA A 50 -7.52 14.43 4.05
C ALA A 50 -6.69 15.62 3.57
N LEU A 51 -5.92 15.45 2.50
CA LEU A 51 -4.84 16.37 2.11
C LEU A 51 -5.12 17.08 0.77
N GLY A 52 -6.01 16.56 -0.04
CA GLY A 52 -6.20 16.94 -1.44
C GLY A 52 -5.34 16.12 -2.40
N ALA A 53 -5.80 15.90 -3.63
CA ALA A 53 -5.14 15.08 -4.64
C ALA A 53 -3.72 15.58 -4.98
N ASP A 54 -3.50 16.88 -4.99
CA ASP A 54 -2.21 17.52 -5.28
C ASP A 54 -1.10 17.16 -4.27
N ARG A 55 -1.48 16.66 -3.11
CA ARG A 55 -0.56 16.25 -2.04
C ARG A 55 -0.45 14.72 -1.89
N VAL A 56 -0.95 13.95 -2.86
CA VAL A 56 -0.87 12.49 -2.86
C VAL A 56 -0.09 12.02 -4.06
N ILE A 57 0.97 11.26 -3.80
CA ILE A 57 1.78 10.59 -4.82
C ILE A 57 1.49 9.09 -4.71
N ALA A 58 0.80 8.55 -5.69
CA ALA A 58 0.55 7.12 -5.81
C ALA A 58 1.68 6.46 -6.61
N VAL A 59 2.19 5.34 -6.13
CA VAL A 59 3.32 4.65 -6.78
C VAL A 59 2.96 3.19 -7.06
N GLY A 60 2.92 2.83 -8.33
CA GLY A 60 2.82 1.45 -8.79
C GLY A 60 4.22 0.83 -8.88
N ILE A 61 4.45 -0.30 -8.21
CA ILE A 61 5.77 -0.93 -8.16
C ILE A 61 5.65 -2.40 -8.54
N PRO A 62 5.46 -2.70 -9.86
CA PRO A 62 5.32 -4.06 -10.33
C PRO A 62 6.66 -4.79 -10.31
N ASP A 63 6.60 -6.09 -9.97
CA ASP A 63 7.70 -7.02 -10.22
C ASP A 63 7.45 -7.71 -11.57
N LYS A 64 8.40 -7.61 -12.50
CA LYS A 64 8.34 -8.19 -13.84
C LYS A 64 7.08 -7.79 -14.63
N GLY A 65 6.26 -8.78 -14.98
CA GLY A 65 5.07 -8.61 -15.82
C GLY A 65 3.77 -8.33 -15.07
N GLN A 66 3.81 -7.96 -13.79
CA GLN A 66 2.60 -7.62 -13.05
C GLN A 66 1.85 -6.47 -13.72
N ASN A 67 0.54 -6.62 -13.87
CA ASN A 67 -0.32 -5.63 -14.52
C ASN A 67 -0.74 -4.54 -13.53
N LEU A 68 -0.59 -3.29 -13.92
CA LEU A 68 -1.01 -2.12 -13.14
C LEU A 68 -2.19 -1.36 -13.76
N HIS A 69 -2.92 -1.97 -14.69
CA HIS A 69 -4.03 -1.30 -15.37
C HIS A 69 -5.07 -0.75 -14.38
N GLU A 70 -5.45 -1.55 -13.38
CA GLU A 70 -6.39 -1.10 -12.34
C GLU A 70 -5.83 0.02 -11.48
N ALA A 71 -4.56 -0.07 -11.08
CA ALA A 71 -3.92 0.99 -10.29
C ALA A 71 -3.88 2.33 -11.08
N ASP A 72 -3.62 2.28 -12.38
CA ASP A 72 -3.66 3.44 -13.27
C ASP A 72 -5.08 4.02 -13.40
N GLU A 73 -6.11 3.16 -13.58
CA GLU A 73 -7.50 3.60 -13.59
C GLU A 73 -7.91 4.25 -12.26
N ILE A 74 -7.53 3.67 -11.13
CA ILE A 74 -7.81 4.18 -9.78
C ILE A 74 -7.14 5.54 -9.58
N ALA A 75 -5.87 5.67 -9.95
CA ALA A 75 -5.13 6.92 -9.83
C ALA A 75 -5.75 8.04 -10.67
N LYS A 76 -6.16 7.74 -11.90
CA LYS A 76 -6.88 8.67 -12.77
C LYS A 76 -8.23 9.08 -12.18
N TRP A 77 -8.97 8.13 -11.63
CA TRP A 77 -10.25 8.42 -10.98
C TRP A 77 -10.09 9.33 -9.76
N MET A 78 -9.02 9.16 -8.99
CA MET A 78 -8.69 10.01 -7.84
C MET A 78 -8.05 11.35 -8.22
N GLY A 79 -7.53 11.48 -9.44
CA GLY A 79 -6.82 12.68 -9.91
C GLY A 79 -5.44 12.88 -9.24
N VAL A 80 -4.77 11.80 -8.82
CA VAL A 80 -3.48 11.86 -8.15
C VAL A 80 -2.30 11.68 -9.11
N ASP A 81 -1.11 12.18 -8.73
CA ASP A 81 0.15 11.90 -9.42
C ASP A 81 0.48 10.41 -9.31
N PHE A 82 0.50 9.70 -10.43
CA PHE A 82 0.78 8.27 -10.48
C PHE A 82 2.12 7.99 -11.16
N ARG A 83 3.00 7.34 -10.43
CA ARG A 83 4.33 6.97 -10.91
C ARG A 83 4.49 5.47 -10.93
N VAL A 84 5.21 4.95 -11.93
CA VAL A 84 5.45 3.50 -12.07
C VAL A 84 6.94 3.22 -12.07
N VAL A 85 7.37 2.31 -11.21
CA VAL A 85 8.76 1.81 -11.13
C VAL A 85 8.75 0.30 -11.16
N ASN A 86 9.14 -0.31 -12.28
CA ASN A 86 9.27 -1.78 -12.37
C ASN A 86 10.54 -2.23 -11.66
N ILE A 87 10.40 -3.16 -10.73
CA ILE A 87 11.50 -3.67 -9.89
C ILE A 87 12.07 -5.02 -10.34
N GLY A 88 11.56 -5.62 -11.43
CA GLY A 88 11.96 -6.96 -11.85
C GLY A 88 13.47 -7.13 -12.05
N SER A 89 14.13 -6.16 -12.69
CA SER A 89 15.59 -6.20 -12.86
C SER A 89 16.34 -6.03 -11.54
N ILE A 90 15.78 -5.27 -10.58
CA ILE A 90 16.39 -5.05 -9.26
C ILE A 90 16.29 -6.33 -8.42
N THR A 91 15.13 -6.96 -8.41
CA THR A 91 14.92 -8.23 -7.69
C THR A 91 15.77 -9.34 -8.25
N ASP A 92 15.90 -9.44 -9.57
CA ASP A 92 16.78 -10.41 -10.24
C ASP A 92 18.26 -10.13 -9.92
N ALA A 93 18.69 -8.88 -9.94
CA ALA A 93 20.07 -8.50 -9.58
C ALA A 93 20.41 -8.87 -8.13
N ILE A 94 19.50 -8.62 -7.17
CA ILE A 94 19.71 -8.99 -5.75
C ILE A 94 19.87 -10.52 -5.64
N LYS A 95 19.02 -11.30 -6.29
CA LYS A 95 19.12 -12.78 -6.27
C LYS A 95 20.43 -13.25 -6.90
N HIS A 96 20.79 -12.68 -8.04
CA HIS A 96 22.04 -13.02 -8.76
C HIS A 96 23.27 -12.73 -7.91
N GLU A 97 23.41 -11.52 -7.38
CA GLU A 97 24.58 -11.11 -6.60
C GLU A 97 24.68 -11.87 -5.27
N THR A 98 23.52 -12.20 -4.65
CA THR A 98 23.53 -13.00 -3.43
C THR A 98 24.04 -14.41 -3.71
N TYR A 99 23.63 -15.02 -4.82
CA TYR A 99 24.06 -16.36 -5.19
C TYR A 99 25.51 -16.40 -5.71
N TYR A 100 25.83 -15.59 -6.73
CA TYR A 100 27.16 -15.65 -7.39
C TYR A 100 28.22 -14.83 -6.68
N GLY A 101 27.89 -13.64 -6.18
CA GLY A 101 28.82 -12.77 -5.46
C GLY A 101 29.00 -13.17 -4.00
N GLY A 102 27.90 -13.51 -3.32
CA GLY A 102 27.89 -13.88 -1.90
C GLY A 102 28.02 -15.37 -1.62
N ASN A 103 27.91 -16.23 -2.63
CA ASN A 103 27.87 -17.70 -2.50
C ASN A 103 26.79 -18.17 -1.49
N VAL A 104 25.64 -17.49 -1.45
CA VAL A 104 24.52 -17.78 -0.57
C VAL A 104 23.31 -18.27 -1.37
N ARG A 105 22.86 -19.49 -1.09
CA ARG A 105 21.61 -20.00 -1.64
C ARG A 105 20.44 -19.48 -0.79
N LEU A 106 19.58 -18.69 -1.41
CA LEU A 106 18.38 -18.16 -0.76
C LEU A 106 17.36 -19.28 -0.51
N SER A 107 16.66 -19.19 0.61
CA SER A 107 15.45 -19.98 0.84
C SER A 107 14.28 -19.38 0.05
N GLU A 108 13.23 -20.16 -0.20
CA GLU A 108 12.03 -19.71 -0.87
C GLU A 108 11.42 -18.48 -0.17
N GLN A 109 11.28 -18.51 1.14
CA GLN A 109 10.79 -17.37 1.93
C GLN A 109 11.70 -16.13 1.79
N ALA A 110 13.02 -16.29 1.72
CA ALA A 110 13.92 -15.17 1.51
C ALA A 110 13.69 -14.55 0.12
N GLU A 111 13.50 -15.38 -0.91
CA GLU A 111 13.22 -14.90 -2.27
C GLU A 111 11.87 -14.17 -2.37
N GLN A 112 10.82 -14.70 -1.71
CA GLN A 112 9.49 -14.06 -1.65
C GLN A 112 9.52 -12.70 -0.96
N ASN A 113 10.40 -12.52 0.03
CA ASN A 113 10.54 -11.28 0.79
C ASN A 113 11.44 -10.22 0.11
N ILE A 114 12.09 -10.50 -1.00
CA ILE A 114 12.89 -9.51 -1.74
C ILE A 114 11.99 -8.43 -2.36
N PRO A 115 10.96 -8.77 -3.18
CA PRO A 115 10.13 -7.75 -3.82
C PRO A 115 9.47 -6.76 -2.86
N PRO A 116 8.83 -7.16 -1.73
CA PRO A 116 8.27 -6.21 -0.77
C PRO A 116 9.31 -5.25 -0.18
N ARG A 117 10.52 -5.73 0.10
CA ARG A 117 11.60 -4.88 0.61
C ARG A 117 12.13 -3.90 -0.44
N VAL A 118 12.21 -4.32 -1.70
CA VAL A 118 12.57 -3.42 -2.80
C VAL A 118 11.48 -2.37 -3.02
N ARG A 119 10.20 -2.74 -2.92
CA ARG A 119 9.07 -1.79 -2.98
C ARG A 119 9.19 -0.73 -1.88
N MET A 120 9.46 -1.14 -0.65
CA MET A 120 9.71 -0.22 0.47
C MET A 120 10.84 0.77 0.16
N LEU A 121 11.97 0.27 -0.31
CA LEU A 121 13.13 1.11 -0.66
C LEU A 121 12.75 2.17 -1.72
N ILE A 122 12.02 1.77 -2.76
CA ILE A 122 11.56 2.69 -3.83
C ILE A 122 10.57 3.72 -3.29
N LEU A 123 9.61 3.31 -2.45
CA LEU A 123 8.65 4.23 -1.82
C LEU A 123 9.37 5.30 -0.98
N TYR A 124 10.32 4.92 -0.15
CA TYR A 124 11.09 5.87 0.66
C TYR A 124 11.98 6.77 -0.20
N ALA A 125 12.60 6.25 -1.27
CA ALA A 125 13.39 7.07 -2.19
C ALA A 125 12.54 8.14 -2.89
N ILE A 126 11.34 7.77 -3.38
CA ILE A 126 10.39 8.70 -3.99
C ILE A 126 9.86 9.70 -2.96
N SER A 127 9.44 9.21 -1.80
CA SER A 127 8.91 10.03 -0.70
C SER A 127 9.92 11.09 -0.29
N GLN A 128 11.15 10.71 0.00
CA GLN A 128 12.22 11.62 0.41
C GLN A 128 12.55 12.66 -0.67
N SER A 129 12.55 12.27 -1.95
CA SER A 129 12.81 13.15 -3.08
C SER A 129 11.69 14.16 -3.36
N ASN A 130 10.51 13.95 -2.78
CA ASN A 130 9.31 14.77 -3.02
C ASN A 130 8.73 15.37 -1.72
N ASN A 131 9.56 15.60 -0.71
CA ASN A 131 9.12 16.07 0.60
C ASN A 131 7.90 15.28 1.10
N GLY A 132 7.98 13.95 1.09
CA GLY A 132 6.86 13.06 1.38
C GLY A 132 7.01 12.29 2.69
N ARG A 133 5.95 11.56 3.02
CA ARG A 133 5.90 10.52 4.05
C ARG A 133 5.26 9.28 3.46
N VAL A 134 5.82 8.12 3.74
CA VAL A 134 5.28 6.84 3.29
C VAL A 134 4.09 6.47 4.16
N VAL A 135 2.93 6.27 3.52
CA VAL A 135 1.70 5.82 4.19
C VAL A 135 1.51 4.33 3.93
N GLY A 136 1.47 3.55 5.01
CA GLY A 136 1.29 2.10 4.97
C GLY A 136 -0.16 1.69 4.70
N THR A 137 -0.32 0.48 4.23
CA THR A 137 -1.61 -0.08 3.80
C THR A 137 -1.98 -1.36 4.52
N CYS A 138 -1.20 -1.79 5.54
CA CYS A 138 -1.51 -2.97 6.34
C CYS A 138 -2.77 -2.72 7.20
N ASN A 139 -3.63 -3.73 7.27
CA ASN A 139 -4.86 -3.71 8.05
C ASN A 139 -4.74 -4.56 9.33
N ALA A 140 -5.76 -4.50 10.21
CA ALA A 140 -5.74 -5.24 11.47
C ALA A 140 -5.70 -6.76 11.28
N SER A 141 -6.33 -7.28 10.22
CA SER A 141 -6.36 -8.73 9.96
C SER A 141 -4.97 -9.24 9.59
N GLU A 142 -4.25 -8.53 8.71
CA GLU A 142 -2.85 -8.84 8.35
C GLU A 142 -1.92 -8.69 9.55
N ASN A 143 -2.05 -7.61 10.30
CA ASN A 143 -1.24 -7.34 11.50
C ASN A 143 -1.45 -8.42 12.57
N TYR A 144 -2.69 -8.88 12.78
CA TYR A 144 -3.02 -9.88 13.79
C TYR A 144 -2.37 -11.24 13.52
N ILE A 145 -2.32 -11.67 12.26
CA ILE A 145 -1.72 -12.95 11.88
C ILE A 145 -0.24 -12.84 11.49
N GLY A 146 0.30 -11.61 11.40
CA GLY A 146 1.67 -11.36 10.99
C GLY A 146 1.90 -11.55 9.48
N TYR A 147 0.86 -11.38 8.67
CA TYR A 147 0.92 -11.52 7.21
C TYR A 147 1.44 -10.25 6.54
N PHE A 148 2.70 -9.98 6.76
CA PHE A 148 3.44 -8.88 6.12
C PHE A 148 4.94 -9.17 6.12
N THR A 149 5.67 -8.59 5.22
CA THR A 149 7.14 -8.67 5.18
C THR A 149 7.75 -7.61 6.07
N LYS A 150 8.46 -8.06 7.12
CA LYS A 150 9.23 -7.16 7.99
C LYS A 150 10.22 -6.34 7.19
N TYR A 151 10.19 -5.00 7.35
CA TYR A 151 10.96 -4.04 6.57
C TYR A 151 10.67 -4.10 5.05
N GLY A 152 9.47 -4.56 4.68
CA GLY A 152 8.91 -4.49 3.36
C GLY A 152 7.62 -3.68 3.39
N ASP A 153 6.48 -4.32 3.10
CA ASP A 153 5.14 -3.73 3.20
C ASP A 153 4.73 -3.35 4.64
N GLY A 154 5.28 -4.03 5.67
CA GLY A 154 5.12 -3.61 7.06
C GLY A 154 6.03 -2.43 7.49
N ALA A 155 6.59 -1.66 6.56
CA ALA A 155 7.41 -0.50 6.87
C ALA A 155 6.78 0.77 6.29
N SER A 156 6.42 1.71 7.17
CA SER A 156 5.83 3.00 6.81
C SER A 156 6.11 4.04 7.87
N ASP A 157 5.81 5.31 7.56
CA ASP A 157 5.86 6.39 8.54
C ASP A 157 4.55 6.46 9.36
N PHE A 158 3.44 5.95 8.77
CA PHE A 158 2.11 6.01 9.33
C PHE A 158 1.18 4.99 8.66
N GLU A 159 0.31 4.33 9.44
CA GLU A 159 -0.64 3.31 8.97
C GLU A 159 -2.07 3.66 9.40
N PRO A 160 -2.85 4.35 8.55
CA PRO A 160 -4.16 4.84 8.93
C PRO A 160 -5.22 3.74 9.17
N ILE A 161 -5.05 2.56 8.57
CA ILE A 161 -6.02 1.46 8.65
C ILE A 161 -5.57 0.27 9.50
N ALA A 162 -4.46 0.43 10.25
CA ALA A 162 -3.84 -0.66 11.03
C ALA A 162 -4.77 -1.32 12.06
N GLU A 163 -5.81 -0.62 12.53
CA GLU A 163 -6.77 -1.11 13.51
C GLU A 163 -8.10 -1.60 12.89
N LEU A 164 -8.25 -1.54 11.56
CA LEU A 164 -9.47 -1.90 10.86
C LEU A 164 -9.39 -3.31 10.27
N THR A 165 -10.44 -4.07 10.47
CA THR A 165 -10.61 -5.38 9.85
C THR A 165 -10.99 -5.27 8.36
N VAL A 166 -10.76 -6.32 7.59
CA VAL A 166 -11.16 -6.39 6.16
C VAL A 166 -12.65 -6.07 5.99
N HIS A 167 -13.52 -6.57 6.89
CA HIS A 167 -14.96 -6.31 6.82
C HIS A 167 -15.31 -4.82 7.01
N GLU A 168 -14.62 -4.14 7.92
CA GLU A 168 -14.80 -2.71 8.14
C GLU A 168 -14.27 -1.89 6.96
N LEU A 169 -13.20 -2.34 6.33
CA LEU A 169 -12.63 -1.69 5.14
C LEU A 169 -13.58 -1.70 3.95
N TYR A 170 -14.34 -2.78 3.73
CA TYR A 170 -15.39 -2.78 2.70
C TYR A 170 -16.42 -1.67 2.94
N GLN A 171 -16.87 -1.50 4.18
CA GLN A 171 -17.84 -0.46 4.54
C GLN A 171 -17.27 0.95 4.35
N ILE A 172 -16.00 1.16 4.72
CA ILE A 172 -15.29 2.44 4.51
C ILE A 172 -15.12 2.71 3.01
N GLY A 173 -14.81 1.71 2.21
CA GLY A 173 -14.74 1.84 0.77
C GLY A 173 -16.06 2.31 0.14
N ASP A 174 -17.18 1.76 0.61
CA ASP A 174 -18.52 2.19 0.19
C ASP A 174 -18.83 3.63 0.63
N GLU A 175 -18.48 4.02 1.87
CA GLU A 175 -18.66 5.38 2.40
C GLU A 175 -17.84 6.42 1.63
N LEU A 176 -16.61 6.04 1.22
CA LEU A 176 -15.73 6.89 0.40
C LEU A 176 -16.15 6.97 -1.07
N GLY A 177 -17.21 6.26 -1.47
CA GLY A 177 -17.71 6.23 -2.84
C GLY A 177 -16.76 5.52 -3.82
N ILE A 178 -15.91 4.63 -3.35
CA ILE A 178 -15.02 3.86 -4.20
C ILE A 178 -15.84 2.84 -5.00
N PRO A 179 -15.68 2.77 -6.33
CA PRO A 179 -16.38 1.78 -7.15
C PRO A 179 -16.15 0.36 -6.66
N LYS A 180 -17.24 -0.40 -6.48
CA LYS A 180 -17.20 -1.77 -5.93
C LYS A 180 -16.29 -2.73 -6.70
N LYS A 181 -16.09 -2.50 -8.00
CA LYS A 181 -15.17 -3.29 -8.82
C LYS A 181 -13.74 -3.28 -8.29
N TRP A 182 -13.34 -2.29 -7.48
CA TRP A 182 -12.00 -2.18 -6.90
C TRP A 182 -11.91 -2.62 -5.43
N THR A 183 -13.03 -2.56 -4.70
CA THR A 183 -13.05 -2.92 -3.27
C THR A 183 -13.49 -4.36 -3.02
N TYR A 184 -14.41 -4.90 -3.86
CA TYR A 184 -15.01 -6.22 -3.67
C TYR A 184 -14.49 -7.31 -4.62
N LYS A 185 -13.34 -7.09 -5.23
CA LYS A 185 -12.68 -8.16 -6.00
C LYS A 185 -11.99 -9.15 -5.06
N THR A 186 -11.82 -10.39 -5.53
CA THR A 186 -10.99 -11.38 -4.81
C THR A 186 -9.59 -10.82 -4.61
N PRO A 187 -9.06 -10.82 -3.39
CA PRO A 187 -7.70 -10.41 -3.12
C PRO A 187 -6.69 -11.23 -3.93
N ASP A 188 -5.65 -10.57 -4.40
CA ASP A 188 -4.52 -11.18 -5.10
C ASP A 188 -3.25 -10.46 -4.63
N ASP A 189 -2.44 -11.15 -3.84
CA ASP A 189 -1.16 -10.62 -3.34
C ASP A 189 -0.06 -10.62 -4.40
N GLY A 190 -0.35 -11.17 -5.58
CA GLY A 190 0.60 -11.26 -6.69
C GLY A 190 1.76 -12.23 -6.44
N LEU A 191 1.67 -13.07 -5.40
CA LEU A 191 2.66 -14.11 -5.13
C LEU A 191 2.32 -15.39 -5.90
N PRO A 192 3.33 -16.09 -6.49
CA PRO A 192 3.11 -17.40 -7.09
C PRO A 192 2.62 -18.39 -6.02
N HIS A 193 1.49 -19.04 -6.25
CA HIS A 193 0.91 -20.09 -5.40
C HIS A 193 0.24 -19.62 -4.09
N SER A 194 -0.06 -18.35 -3.91
CA SER A 194 -0.93 -17.92 -2.82
C SER A 194 -2.37 -18.38 -3.05
N LEU A 195 -3.02 -18.86 -2.00
CA LEU A 195 -4.47 -19.00 -1.97
C LEU A 195 -5.09 -17.59 -1.93
N PRO A 196 -6.33 -17.41 -2.42
CA PRO A 196 -7.04 -16.17 -2.18
C PRO A 196 -7.10 -15.85 -0.68
N ASP A 197 -6.86 -14.59 -0.31
CA ASP A 197 -6.80 -14.16 1.11
C ASP A 197 -8.11 -14.42 1.89
N ASP A 198 -9.17 -14.87 1.24
CA ASP A 198 -10.50 -15.11 1.81
C ASP A 198 -10.82 -16.61 2.08
N GLU A 199 -9.86 -17.54 1.93
CA GLU A 199 -10.03 -18.96 2.26
C GLU A 199 -9.27 -19.40 3.52
#